data_045bfb02451ef88cc889dac5e08da390
#
_entry.id   045bfb02451ef88cc889dac5e08da390
#
_cell.length_a   1.000
_cell.length_b   1.000
_cell.length_c   1.000
_cell.angle_alpha   90.00
_cell.angle_beta   90.00
_cell.angle_gamma   90.00
#
_symmetry.space_group_name_H-M   'P 1'
#
loop_
_entity.id
_entity.type
_entity.pdbx_description
1 polymer ?
#
loop_
_entity_poly.entity_id
_entity_poly.type
_entity_poly.pdbx_seq_one_letter_code
_entity_poly.pdbx_strand_id
1 'polypeptide(L)'
;MSSAQTKRPGDSGRSHPGQQRNRRSIASWKYTPTKRATALSNRDFLTHAFCRCGTDEVPWVAGFPGDPNAVEHGTWMGRAALPLPQFIRDGNNNYVVVSTFRRGEDGKYHRRKDCFAGMFVVMVDDVGTKVPFDRLQLEPTCLVETSPGNLQAWYFLVEPERDRSRAECLVKGMIASGLTADGSDPGMNGVTRYGRLPVGVNGKAKYADSSGQPFVQRVTHWAPSIRYSLNQIALAYNVDLTAEAGGHQRKAPGRRPLPAGVGGDDGLTGVLEGLGLYLEPITSLDGGHRIICPWVHEHTDEEPSGTAYFEPSEENSWSGGYRCMHGHCQHRTIADLTHFVTRVLQKNKEK
;
A
#
# COMPACT_ATOMS: atom_id res chain seq x y z
N MET A 1 -83.89 -35.81 1.32
CA MET A 1 -83.27 -34.70 0.66
C MET A 1 -82.00 -34.36 1.41
N SER A 2 -80.86 -34.92 0.98
CA SER A 2 -79.58 -34.83 1.69
C SER A 2 -78.55 -34.19 0.78
N SER A 3 -78.03 -33.05 1.16
CA SER A 3 -77.03 -32.31 0.42
C SER A 3 -75.63 -32.85 0.71
N ALA A 4 -74.95 -33.34 -0.30
CA ALA A 4 -73.56 -33.76 -0.22
C ALA A 4 -72.61 -32.56 -0.36
N GLN A 5 -71.80 -32.29 0.65
CA GLN A 5 -70.67 -31.37 0.61
C GLN A 5 -69.44 -32.05 0.03
N THR A 6 -68.93 -31.53 -1.09
CA THR A 6 -67.68 -31.91 -1.72
C THR A 6 -66.50 -31.18 -1.05
N LYS A 7 -65.59 -31.94 -0.41
CA LYS A 7 -64.29 -31.48 0.11
C LYS A 7 -63.30 -31.26 -1.07
N ARG A 8 -62.66 -30.11 -1.14
CA ARG A 8 -61.50 -29.82 -2.01
C ARG A 8 -60.22 -30.43 -1.38
N PRO A 9 -59.29 -30.97 -2.20
CA PRO A 9 -58.02 -31.49 -1.68
C PRO A 9 -57.06 -30.33 -1.35
N GLY A 10 -56.31 -30.52 -0.28
CA GLY A 10 -55.36 -29.58 0.32
C GLY A 10 -54.13 -29.33 -0.55
N ASP A 11 -53.70 -28.08 -0.49
CA ASP A 11 -52.49 -27.55 -1.08
C ASP A 11 -51.28 -28.09 -0.34
N SER A 12 -50.49 -28.97 -1.00
CA SER A 12 -49.27 -29.52 -0.48
C SER A 12 -48.14 -28.51 -0.67
N GLY A 13 -47.78 -27.81 0.41
CA GLY A 13 -46.64 -26.91 0.44
C GLY A 13 -45.36 -27.63 0.04
N ARG A 14 -44.80 -27.24 -1.12
CA ARG A 14 -43.42 -27.59 -1.51
C ARG A 14 -42.45 -26.74 -0.70
N SER A 15 -41.85 -27.37 0.31
CA SER A 15 -40.66 -26.84 0.95
C SER A 15 -39.49 -26.87 -0.04
N HIS A 16 -38.98 -25.69 -0.40
CA HIS A 16 -37.74 -25.57 -1.13
C HIS A 16 -36.57 -26.05 -0.25
N PRO A 17 -35.71 -26.96 -0.71
CA PRO A 17 -34.50 -27.32 0.03
C PRO A 17 -33.58 -26.10 0.06
N GLY A 18 -33.35 -25.59 1.27
CA GLY A 18 -32.40 -24.55 1.52
C GLY A 18 -31.03 -24.96 1.01
N GLN A 19 -30.47 -24.14 0.11
CA GLN A 19 -29.07 -24.25 -0.29
C GLN A 19 -28.20 -24.06 0.96
N GLN A 20 -27.81 -25.14 1.58
CA GLN A 20 -26.67 -25.17 2.51
C GLN A 20 -25.44 -24.76 1.71
N ARG A 21 -25.08 -23.47 1.81
CA ARG A 21 -23.76 -22.98 1.36
C ARG A 21 -22.73 -23.77 2.14
N ASN A 22 -22.05 -24.69 1.46
CA ASN A 22 -20.87 -25.41 1.92
C ASN A 22 -19.80 -24.35 2.28
N ARG A 23 -19.80 -23.88 3.53
CA ARG A 23 -18.65 -23.21 4.14
C ARG A 23 -17.60 -24.30 4.35
N ARG A 24 -16.83 -24.63 3.31
CA ARG A 24 -15.56 -25.30 3.51
C ARG A 24 -14.75 -24.36 4.39
N SER A 25 -14.48 -24.73 5.63
CA SER A 25 -13.54 -24.04 6.48
C SER A 25 -12.21 -24.00 5.72
N ILE A 26 -11.76 -22.79 5.39
CA ILE A 26 -10.41 -22.57 4.89
C ILE A 26 -9.54 -22.97 6.06
N ALA A 27 -8.87 -24.12 5.97
CA ALA A 27 -7.93 -24.56 7.00
C ALA A 27 -6.85 -23.46 7.11
N SER A 28 -6.70 -22.85 8.27
CA SER A 28 -5.69 -21.83 8.48
C SER A 28 -4.31 -22.41 8.16
N TRP A 29 -3.61 -21.78 7.24
CA TRP A 29 -2.25 -22.17 6.90
C TRP A 29 -1.33 -21.99 8.12
N LYS A 30 -0.54 -23.02 8.43
CA LYS A 30 0.42 -22.97 9.53
C LYS A 30 1.83 -22.95 8.96
N TYR A 31 2.52 -21.85 9.17
CA TYR A 31 3.91 -21.73 8.79
C TYR A 31 4.79 -22.61 9.66
N THR A 32 5.57 -23.47 9.01
CA THR A 32 6.67 -24.20 9.66
C THR A 32 7.98 -23.68 9.07
N PRO A 33 8.82 -22.99 9.85
CA PRO A 33 10.10 -22.48 9.36
C PRO A 33 10.94 -23.61 8.78
N THR A 34 11.29 -23.54 7.51
CA THR A 34 12.28 -24.43 6.90
C THR A 34 13.63 -23.77 6.97
N LYS A 35 14.63 -24.45 7.55
CA LYS A 35 16.02 -23.97 7.58
C LYS A 35 16.68 -24.00 6.20
N ARG A 36 16.08 -24.68 5.24
CA ARG A 36 16.64 -24.86 3.90
C ARG A 36 16.13 -23.76 2.97
N ALA A 37 17.01 -22.88 2.53
CA ALA A 37 16.69 -21.93 1.48
C ALA A 37 16.35 -22.65 0.18
N THR A 38 15.27 -22.25 -0.48
CA THR A 38 14.94 -22.74 -1.82
C THR A 38 15.77 -21.97 -2.84
N ALA A 39 16.44 -22.66 -3.75
CA ALA A 39 17.14 -22.04 -4.86
C ALA A 39 16.08 -21.42 -5.82
N LEU A 40 16.03 -20.10 -5.85
CA LEU A 40 15.13 -19.33 -6.71
C LEU A 40 15.91 -18.12 -7.24
N SER A 41 15.92 -17.92 -8.54
CA SER A 41 16.53 -16.72 -9.14
C SER A 41 15.50 -15.57 -9.20
N ASN A 42 16.00 -14.32 -9.26
CA ASN A 42 15.13 -13.16 -9.51
C ASN A 42 14.39 -13.25 -10.85
N ARG A 43 15.05 -13.87 -11.86
CA ARG A 43 14.42 -14.12 -13.16
C ARG A 43 13.24 -15.08 -13.04
N ASP A 44 13.41 -16.21 -12.34
CA ASP A 44 12.35 -17.20 -12.18
C ASP A 44 11.17 -16.60 -11.38
N PHE A 45 11.46 -15.86 -10.31
CA PHE A 45 10.41 -15.15 -9.56
C PHE A 45 9.61 -14.23 -10.47
N LEU A 46 10.27 -13.36 -11.24
CA LEU A 46 9.61 -12.42 -12.16
C LEU A 46 8.83 -13.15 -13.26
N THR A 47 9.40 -14.22 -13.83
CA THR A 47 8.72 -15.03 -14.84
C THR A 47 7.43 -15.65 -14.31
N HIS A 48 7.45 -16.18 -13.09
CA HIS A 48 6.26 -16.72 -12.46
C HIS A 48 5.27 -15.63 -12.02
N ALA A 49 5.75 -14.56 -11.38
CA ALA A 49 4.90 -13.49 -10.89
C ALA A 49 4.14 -12.77 -12.02
N PHE A 50 4.82 -12.52 -13.14
CA PHE A 50 4.31 -11.74 -14.26
C PHE A 50 4.08 -12.57 -15.53
N CYS A 51 3.80 -13.88 -15.40
CA CYS A 51 3.61 -14.79 -16.53
C CYS A 51 2.45 -14.42 -17.48
N ARG A 52 1.54 -13.56 -17.03
CA ARG A 52 0.40 -13.03 -17.82
C ARG A 52 0.56 -11.55 -18.20
N CYS A 53 1.79 -11.06 -18.14
CA CYS A 53 2.11 -9.69 -18.56
C CYS A 53 1.89 -9.55 -20.07
N GLY A 54 1.13 -8.53 -20.46
CA GLY A 54 0.89 -8.19 -21.86
C GLY A 54 2.12 -7.55 -22.53
N THR A 55 2.06 -7.36 -23.83
CA THR A 55 3.17 -6.79 -24.62
C THR A 55 3.33 -5.28 -24.48
N ASP A 56 2.28 -4.59 -24.05
CA ASP A 56 2.20 -3.13 -23.89
C ASP A 56 2.40 -2.67 -22.44
N GLU A 57 2.74 -3.58 -21.55
CA GLU A 57 2.98 -3.33 -20.14
C GLU A 57 4.28 -3.98 -19.68
N VAL A 58 4.86 -3.45 -18.60
CA VAL A 58 6.13 -3.97 -18.05
C VAL A 58 6.08 -4.06 -16.54
N PRO A 59 6.64 -5.13 -15.94
CA PRO A 59 7.02 -5.12 -14.53
C PRO A 59 8.09 -4.06 -14.27
N TRP A 60 8.15 -3.54 -13.05
CA TRP A 60 9.09 -2.50 -12.67
C TRP A 60 10.00 -2.94 -11.54
N VAL A 61 11.31 -2.81 -11.71
CA VAL A 61 12.31 -3.21 -10.72
C VAL A 61 13.24 -2.05 -10.39
N ALA A 62 13.83 -2.08 -9.20
CA ALA A 62 14.90 -1.19 -8.79
C ALA A 62 16.00 -2.01 -8.11
N GLY A 63 17.25 -1.57 -8.24
CA GLY A 63 18.37 -2.24 -7.58
C GLY A 63 19.54 -1.28 -7.42
N PHE A 64 20.18 -1.33 -6.24
CA PHE A 64 21.32 -0.48 -5.89
C PHE A 64 22.11 -1.07 -4.72
N PRO A 65 23.43 -0.79 -4.62
CA PRO A 65 24.26 -1.20 -3.48
C PRO A 65 24.03 -0.28 -2.29
N GLY A 66 24.59 -0.67 -1.14
CA GLY A 66 24.67 0.17 0.06
C GLY A 66 23.37 0.23 0.90
N ASP A 67 23.32 1.16 1.84
CA ASP A 67 22.16 1.34 2.72
C ASP A 67 21.04 2.07 1.99
N PRO A 68 19.82 1.48 1.89
CA PRO A 68 18.67 2.13 1.29
C PRO A 68 18.27 3.47 1.93
N ASN A 69 18.62 3.68 3.20
CA ASN A 69 18.32 4.92 3.90
C ASN A 69 19.35 6.04 3.62
N ALA A 70 20.54 5.67 3.13
CA ALA A 70 21.61 6.61 2.78
C ALA A 70 21.56 7.06 1.30
N VAL A 71 20.63 6.52 0.54
CA VAL A 71 20.48 6.84 -0.89
C VAL A 71 19.74 8.16 -1.04
N GLU A 72 20.37 9.14 -1.71
CA GLU A 72 19.76 10.45 -1.98
C GLU A 72 18.37 10.35 -2.62
N HIS A 73 17.49 11.28 -2.29
CA HIS A 73 16.15 11.34 -2.87
C HIS A 73 16.24 11.38 -4.41
N GLY A 74 15.54 10.45 -5.08
CA GLY A 74 15.53 10.31 -6.53
C GLY A 74 16.37 9.16 -7.09
N THR A 75 17.25 8.53 -6.31
CA THR A 75 18.10 7.43 -6.77
C THR A 75 17.44 6.05 -6.78
N TRP A 76 16.23 5.93 -6.31
CA TRP A 76 15.43 4.71 -6.55
C TRP A 76 15.00 4.63 -8.02
N MET A 77 15.98 4.70 -8.92
CA MET A 77 15.75 4.61 -10.35
C MET A 77 15.34 3.18 -10.71
N GLY A 78 14.02 2.95 -10.71
CA GLY A 78 13.47 1.73 -11.26
C GLY A 78 13.39 1.78 -12.77
N ARG A 79 13.41 0.60 -13.39
CA ARG A 79 13.24 0.42 -14.83
C ARG A 79 12.35 -0.78 -15.12
N ALA A 80 11.90 -0.87 -16.36
CA ALA A 80 11.25 -2.06 -16.89
C ALA A 80 12.10 -3.32 -16.63
N ALA A 81 11.45 -4.40 -16.17
CA ALA A 81 12.13 -5.62 -15.76
C ALA A 81 12.51 -6.56 -16.93
N LEU A 82 12.04 -6.30 -18.14
CA LEU A 82 12.26 -7.19 -19.30
C LEU A 82 12.97 -6.46 -20.44
N PRO A 83 14.21 -6.87 -20.79
CA PRO A 83 15.05 -7.87 -20.12
C PRO A 83 15.46 -7.42 -18.71
N LEU A 84 15.84 -8.38 -17.85
CA LEU A 84 16.24 -8.06 -16.46
C LEU A 84 17.46 -7.12 -16.49
N PRO A 85 17.35 -5.92 -15.87
CA PRO A 85 18.41 -4.93 -15.91
C PRO A 85 19.69 -5.41 -15.21
N GLN A 86 20.85 -5.01 -15.73
CA GLN A 86 22.16 -5.42 -15.19
C GLN A 86 22.45 -4.95 -13.76
N PHE A 87 21.72 -3.94 -13.26
CA PHE A 87 21.85 -3.47 -11.88
C PHE A 87 21.16 -4.40 -10.86
N ILE A 88 20.33 -5.36 -11.30
CA ILE A 88 19.78 -6.41 -10.44
C ILE A 88 20.87 -7.47 -10.27
N ARG A 89 21.60 -7.39 -9.15
CA ARG A 89 22.73 -8.26 -8.81
C ARG A 89 22.52 -8.83 -7.41
N ASP A 90 23.06 -9.99 -7.13
CA ASP A 90 22.89 -10.70 -5.86
C ASP A 90 23.38 -9.88 -4.64
N GLY A 91 24.41 -9.06 -4.81
CA GLY A 91 24.94 -8.18 -3.78
C GLY A 91 24.21 -6.84 -3.62
N ASN A 92 23.14 -6.59 -4.35
CA ASN A 92 22.39 -5.33 -4.31
C ASN A 92 21.09 -5.47 -3.52
N ASN A 93 20.58 -4.33 -3.04
CA ASN A 93 19.16 -4.23 -2.65
C ASN A 93 18.33 -4.30 -3.92
N ASN A 94 17.59 -5.38 -4.09
CA ASN A 94 16.76 -5.62 -5.27
C ASN A 94 15.29 -5.55 -4.91
N TYR A 95 14.52 -4.82 -5.71
CA TYR A 95 13.10 -4.59 -5.49
C TYR A 95 12.30 -4.81 -6.77
N VAL A 96 11.03 -5.18 -6.59
CA VAL A 96 10.03 -5.27 -7.65
C VAL A 96 8.74 -4.61 -7.18
N VAL A 97 8.02 -3.99 -8.09
CA VAL A 97 6.69 -3.46 -7.83
C VAL A 97 5.64 -4.55 -8.00
N VAL A 98 4.61 -4.54 -7.18
CA VAL A 98 3.50 -5.51 -7.20
C VAL A 98 2.66 -5.47 -8.49
N SER A 99 2.83 -4.41 -9.29
CA SER A 99 2.06 -4.10 -10.48
C SER A 99 2.94 -3.90 -11.71
N THR A 100 2.30 -3.97 -12.89
CA THR A 100 2.89 -3.55 -14.17
C THR A 100 2.42 -2.15 -14.54
N PHE A 101 3.16 -1.54 -15.48
CA PHE A 101 2.91 -0.18 -15.95
C PHE A 101 2.93 -0.15 -17.47
N ARG A 102 2.03 0.65 -18.04
CA ARG A 102 2.03 1.01 -19.47
C ARG A 102 2.77 2.32 -19.71
N ARG A 103 2.96 2.65 -20.98
CA ARG A 103 3.58 3.93 -21.34
C ARG A 103 2.67 5.09 -20.97
N GLY A 104 3.29 6.16 -20.47
CA GLY A 104 2.63 7.45 -20.28
C GLY A 104 2.47 8.21 -21.61
N GLU A 105 1.91 9.40 -21.55
CA GLU A 105 1.71 10.30 -22.69
C GLU A 105 3.02 10.65 -23.41
N ASP A 106 4.15 10.68 -22.70
CA ASP A 106 5.49 10.90 -23.24
C ASP A 106 6.08 9.65 -23.95
N GLY A 107 5.29 8.59 -24.08
CA GLY A 107 5.71 7.32 -24.70
C GLY A 107 6.67 6.48 -23.86
N LYS A 108 7.02 6.89 -22.64
CA LYS A 108 7.93 6.17 -21.73
C LYS A 108 7.15 5.43 -20.64
N TYR A 109 7.76 4.36 -20.14
CA TYR A 109 7.19 3.67 -18.98
C TYR A 109 7.51 4.42 -17.69
N HIS A 110 6.49 4.56 -16.83
CA HIS A 110 6.61 5.22 -15.53
C HIS A 110 5.94 4.39 -14.44
N ARG A 111 6.55 4.37 -13.24
CA ARG A 111 5.95 3.81 -12.04
C ARG A 111 5.05 4.86 -11.37
N ARG A 112 3.93 5.15 -11.99
CA ARG A 112 2.91 6.09 -11.49
C ARG A 112 1.53 5.45 -11.56
N LYS A 113 0.59 5.96 -10.78
CA LYS A 113 -0.78 5.42 -10.73
C LYS A 113 -1.55 5.59 -12.04
N ASP A 114 -1.31 6.67 -12.76
CA ASP A 114 -1.88 6.93 -14.09
C ASP A 114 -1.37 5.96 -15.17
N CYS A 115 -0.17 5.43 -15.00
CA CYS A 115 0.42 4.40 -15.86
C CYS A 115 0.14 2.97 -15.39
N PHE A 116 -0.66 2.77 -14.34
CA PHE A 116 -0.99 1.44 -13.85
C PHE A 116 -1.65 0.59 -14.94
N ALA A 117 -1.16 -0.65 -15.13
CA ALA A 117 -1.68 -1.60 -16.11
C ALA A 117 -2.37 -2.80 -15.46
N GLY A 118 -1.85 -3.27 -14.33
CA GLY A 118 -2.46 -4.34 -13.56
C GLY A 118 -1.64 -4.72 -12.33
N MET A 119 -2.31 -5.15 -11.26
CA MET A 119 -1.69 -5.76 -10.10
C MET A 119 -1.59 -7.27 -10.31
N PHE A 120 -0.40 -7.83 -10.22
CA PHE A 120 -0.09 -9.24 -10.47
C PHE A 120 0.13 -10.02 -9.19
N VAL A 121 0.58 -9.34 -8.16
CA VAL A 121 0.89 -9.96 -6.87
C VAL A 121 0.39 -9.06 -5.73
N VAL A 122 0.03 -9.70 -4.64
CA VAL A 122 -0.25 -9.03 -3.36
C VAL A 122 0.88 -9.38 -2.41
N MET A 123 1.41 -8.41 -1.69
CA MET A 123 2.53 -8.61 -0.78
C MET A 123 2.19 -8.08 0.61
N VAL A 124 2.38 -8.93 1.63
CA VAL A 124 2.31 -8.55 3.04
C VAL A 124 3.74 -8.43 3.58
N ASP A 125 4.06 -7.27 4.13
CA ASP A 125 5.38 -7.00 4.71
C ASP A 125 5.41 -7.26 6.23
N ASP A 126 6.60 -7.29 6.78
CA ASP A 126 6.87 -7.38 8.22
C ASP A 126 6.25 -8.62 8.92
N VAL A 127 6.03 -9.70 8.17
CA VAL A 127 5.52 -10.97 8.71
C VAL A 127 6.57 -11.62 9.62
N GLY A 128 6.14 -12.07 10.78
CA GLY A 128 7.00 -12.66 11.80
C GLY A 128 7.58 -11.64 12.79
N THR A 129 7.49 -10.35 12.49
CA THR A 129 7.91 -9.26 13.40
C THR A 129 6.73 -8.40 13.83
N LYS A 130 6.18 -7.60 12.92
CA LYS A 130 5.05 -6.74 13.20
C LYS A 130 3.70 -7.40 12.86
N VAL A 131 3.68 -8.27 11.86
CA VAL A 131 2.51 -9.07 11.48
C VAL A 131 2.71 -10.50 11.94
N PRO A 132 1.95 -11.01 12.92
CA PRO A 132 2.02 -12.40 13.34
C PRO A 132 1.65 -13.35 12.20
N PHE A 133 2.29 -14.54 12.15
CA PHE A 133 2.03 -15.55 11.12
C PHE A 133 0.58 -16.05 11.10
N ASP A 134 -0.09 -16.11 12.23
CA ASP A 134 -1.48 -16.54 12.36
C ASP A 134 -2.49 -15.56 11.72
N ARG A 135 -2.04 -14.34 11.38
CA ARG A 135 -2.82 -13.40 10.57
C ARG A 135 -2.88 -13.77 9.09
N LEU A 136 -1.96 -14.61 8.60
CA LEU A 136 -1.98 -15.08 7.22
C LEU A 136 -3.05 -16.18 7.07
N GLN A 137 -4.17 -15.85 6.46
CA GLN A 137 -5.30 -16.76 6.25
C GLN A 137 -5.09 -17.72 5.07
N LEU A 138 -4.16 -17.39 4.17
CA LEU A 138 -3.86 -18.14 2.97
C LEU A 138 -2.39 -18.54 2.95
N GLU A 139 -2.07 -19.67 2.32
CA GLU A 139 -0.70 -20.09 2.06
C GLU A 139 -0.05 -19.12 1.05
N PRO A 140 1.06 -18.45 1.38
CA PRO A 140 1.74 -17.60 0.41
C PRO A 140 2.32 -18.40 -0.76
N THR A 141 2.36 -17.81 -1.95
CA THR A 141 3.10 -18.38 -3.09
C THR A 141 4.61 -18.37 -2.82
N CYS A 142 5.09 -17.31 -2.13
CA CYS A 142 6.49 -17.17 -1.77
C CYS A 142 6.63 -16.47 -0.41
N LEU A 143 7.60 -16.91 0.38
CA LEU A 143 8.09 -16.20 1.57
C LEU A 143 9.57 -15.85 1.39
N VAL A 144 9.90 -14.60 1.57
CA VAL A 144 11.28 -14.09 1.52
C VAL A 144 11.62 -13.49 2.87
N GLU A 145 12.61 -14.04 3.55
CA GLU A 145 13.18 -13.43 4.75
C GLU A 145 14.08 -12.26 4.33
N THR A 146 13.69 -11.07 4.69
CA THR A 146 14.31 -9.80 4.25
C THR A 146 15.21 -9.16 5.31
N SER A 147 15.09 -9.61 6.54
CA SER A 147 15.97 -9.33 7.69
C SER A 147 15.69 -10.39 8.75
N PRO A 148 16.52 -10.53 9.78
CA PRO A 148 16.36 -11.60 10.76
C PRO A 148 14.95 -11.70 11.34
N GLY A 149 14.27 -12.82 11.07
CA GLY A 149 12.88 -13.09 11.52
C GLY A 149 11.79 -12.28 10.84
N ASN A 150 12.13 -11.41 9.90
CA ASN A 150 11.18 -10.55 9.18
C ASN A 150 11.00 -11.03 7.74
N LEU A 151 9.78 -11.37 7.35
CA LEU A 151 9.46 -11.93 6.05
C LEU A 151 8.51 -11.04 5.26
N GLN A 152 8.61 -11.15 3.93
CA GLN A 152 7.58 -10.72 2.99
C GLN A 152 6.82 -11.93 2.48
N ALA A 153 5.48 -11.92 2.61
CA ALA A 153 4.60 -12.94 2.07
C ALA A 153 4.00 -12.45 0.75
N TRP A 154 4.18 -13.25 -0.31
CA TRP A 154 3.76 -12.93 -1.67
C TRP A 154 2.65 -13.86 -2.12
N TYR A 155 1.56 -13.31 -2.61
CA TYR A 155 0.42 -14.03 -3.17
C TYR A 155 0.32 -13.70 -4.65
N PHE A 156 0.56 -14.66 -5.52
CA PHE A 156 0.48 -14.45 -6.96
C PHE A 156 -0.98 -14.59 -7.42
N LEU A 157 -1.42 -13.67 -8.25
CA LEU A 157 -2.77 -13.73 -8.80
C LEU A 157 -2.84 -14.71 -9.97
N VAL A 158 -3.97 -15.42 -10.09
CA VAL A 158 -4.28 -16.26 -11.26
C VAL A 158 -4.42 -15.38 -12.49
N GLU A 159 -5.20 -14.30 -12.37
CA GLU A 159 -5.34 -13.23 -13.37
C GLU A 159 -4.99 -11.90 -12.73
N PRO A 160 -4.26 -11.01 -13.42
CA PRO A 160 -3.95 -9.70 -12.90
C PRO A 160 -5.22 -8.87 -12.71
N GLU A 161 -5.29 -8.10 -11.63
CA GLU A 161 -6.36 -7.14 -11.45
C GLU A 161 -6.05 -5.88 -12.25
N ARG A 162 -6.89 -5.59 -13.23
CA ARG A 162 -6.75 -4.46 -14.17
C ARG A 162 -7.46 -3.20 -13.70
N ASP A 163 -8.44 -3.36 -12.84
CA ASP A 163 -9.11 -2.24 -12.19
C ASP A 163 -8.29 -1.77 -10.98
N ARG A 164 -7.69 -0.57 -11.13
CA ARG A 164 -6.87 0.03 -10.07
C ARG A 164 -7.67 0.24 -8.78
N SER A 165 -8.93 0.66 -8.89
CA SER A 165 -9.76 0.95 -7.71
C SER A 165 -10.01 -0.33 -6.92
N ARG A 166 -10.29 -1.44 -7.59
CA ARG A 166 -10.45 -2.75 -6.95
C ARG A 166 -9.15 -3.25 -6.32
N ALA A 167 -8.03 -3.08 -7.02
CA ALA A 167 -6.71 -3.43 -6.49
C ALA A 167 -6.36 -2.62 -5.22
N GLU A 168 -6.59 -1.30 -5.24
CA GLU A 168 -6.39 -0.43 -4.08
C GLU A 168 -7.37 -0.74 -2.95
N CYS A 169 -8.63 -1.10 -3.28
CA CYS A 169 -9.62 -1.52 -2.30
C CYS A 169 -9.17 -2.78 -1.56
N LEU A 170 -8.67 -3.79 -2.29
CA LEU A 170 -8.12 -4.99 -1.64
C LEU A 170 -6.98 -4.63 -0.69
N VAL A 171 -5.99 -3.88 -1.14
CA VAL A 171 -4.82 -3.50 -0.32
C VAL A 171 -5.26 -2.75 0.95
N LYS A 172 -6.14 -1.75 0.81
CA LYS A 172 -6.68 -0.99 1.95
C LYS A 172 -7.47 -1.87 2.92
N GLY A 173 -8.30 -2.77 2.39
CA GLY A 173 -9.08 -3.70 3.21
C GLY A 173 -8.21 -4.69 3.98
N MET A 174 -7.15 -5.21 3.37
CA MET A 174 -6.16 -6.07 4.04
C MET A 174 -5.42 -5.31 5.15
N ILE A 175 -5.06 -4.05 4.93
CA ILE A 175 -4.49 -3.18 5.96
C ILE A 175 -5.49 -3.02 7.13
N ALA A 176 -6.73 -2.71 6.82
CA ALA A 176 -7.78 -2.54 7.82
C ALA A 176 -8.08 -3.83 8.60
N SER A 177 -7.86 -5.01 7.99
CA SER A 177 -7.97 -6.32 8.66
C SER A 177 -6.77 -6.68 9.55
N GLY A 178 -5.80 -5.77 9.70
CA GLY A 178 -4.68 -5.93 10.62
C GLY A 178 -3.45 -6.64 10.03
N LEU A 179 -3.30 -6.63 8.71
CA LEU A 179 -2.08 -7.09 8.03
C LEU A 179 -1.03 -5.98 7.92
N THR A 180 -1.03 -5.07 8.86
CA THR A 180 0.05 -4.10 9.09
C THR A 180 0.34 -4.02 10.58
N ALA A 181 1.48 -3.46 10.93
CA ALA A 181 1.88 -3.18 12.29
C ALA A 181 0.94 -2.19 12.89
N ASP A 182 0.27 -1.58 13.21
CA ASP A 182 -0.48 -0.53 13.95
C ASP A 182 -1.28 0.45 13.09
N GLY A 183 -1.47 0.15 11.80
CA GLY A 183 -2.28 0.97 10.88
C GLY A 183 -1.62 2.27 10.42
N SER A 184 -0.45 2.62 10.95
CA SER A 184 0.30 3.85 10.61
C SER A 184 1.46 3.60 9.65
N ASP A 185 2.08 2.43 9.69
CA ASP A 185 3.08 2.02 8.67
C ASP A 185 2.39 1.26 7.55
N PRO A 186 2.20 1.88 6.39
CA PRO A 186 1.56 1.23 5.26
C PRO A 186 2.53 0.24 4.59
N GLY A 187 3.06 -0.73 5.33
CA GLY A 187 3.88 -1.81 4.77
C GLY A 187 3.29 -2.47 3.55
N MET A 188 2.02 -2.24 3.25
CA MET A 188 1.30 -2.72 2.08
C MET A 188 0.74 -1.61 1.18
N ASN A 189 1.06 -0.35 1.43
CA ASN A 189 0.31 0.76 0.85
C ASN A 189 0.49 0.90 -0.67
N GLY A 190 -0.65 0.79 -1.37
CA GLY A 190 -0.82 1.14 -2.77
C GLY A 190 -0.27 0.14 -3.79
N VAL A 191 -0.78 0.28 -5.01
CA VAL A 191 -0.45 -0.59 -6.15
C VAL A 191 0.93 -0.31 -6.77
N THR A 192 1.60 0.76 -6.37
CA THR A 192 2.95 1.12 -6.85
C THR A 192 4.06 0.75 -5.87
N ARG A 193 3.73 -0.01 -4.81
CA ARG A 193 4.68 -0.37 -3.76
C ARG A 193 5.77 -1.31 -4.26
N TYR A 194 6.97 -1.08 -3.76
CA TYR A 194 8.08 -2.00 -3.88
C TYR A 194 8.03 -3.08 -2.79
N GLY A 195 8.26 -4.32 -3.19
CA GLY A 195 8.71 -5.40 -2.32
C GLY A 195 10.10 -5.86 -2.72
N ARG A 196 10.78 -6.62 -1.89
CA ARG A 196 12.13 -7.13 -2.19
C ARG A 196 12.05 -8.34 -3.11
N LEU A 197 12.88 -8.36 -4.14
CA LEU A 197 13.10 -9.56 -4.94
C LEU A 197 13.75 -10.66 -4.07
N PRO A 198 13.55 -11.95 -4.37
CA PRO A 198 14.01 -13.05 -3.52
C PRO A 198 15.54 -13.15 -3.37
N VAL A 199 16.29 -12.70 -4.37
CA VAL A 199 17.77 -12.72 -4.34
C VAL A 199 18.29 -11.31 -4.25
N GLY A 200 19.10 -11.06 -3.22
CA GLY A 200 19.70 -9.77 -2.94
C GLY A 200 20.08 -9.63 -1.49
N VAL A 201 20.41 -8.42 -1.09
CA VAL A 201 20.78 -8.10 0.29
C VAL A 201 19.86 -7.03 0.88
N ASN A 202 19.80 -6.99 2.21
CA ASN A 202 19.26 -5.85 2.92
C ASN A 202 20.42 -5.02 3.44
N GLY A 203 20.77 -3.97 2.69
CA GLY A 203 21.91 -3.11 2.97
C GLY A 203 21.70 -2.12 4.13
N LYS A 204 20.56 -2.17 4.85
CA LYS A 204 20.36 -1.31 6.03
C LYS A 204 21.40 -1.65 7.11
N ALA A 205 22.15 -0.65 7.56
CA ALA A 205 23.25 -0.83 8.52
C ALA A 205 22.84 -1.61 9.77
N LYS A 206 21.62 -1.43 10.26
CA LYS A 206 21.09 -2.13 11.45
C LYS A 206 20.94 -3.65 11.31
N TYR A 207 21.04 -4.17 10.09
CA TYR A 207 20.94 -5.60 9.79
C TYR A 207 22.27 -6.21 9.34
N ALA A 208 23.34 -5.41 9.30
CA ALA A 208 24.67 -5.91 9.04
C ALA A 208 25.12 -6.85 10.17
N ASP A 209 25.89 -7.88 9.81
CA ASP A 209 26.51 -8.75 10.79
C ASP A 209 27.71 -8.08 11.51
N SER A 210 28.35 -8.80 12.43
CA SER A 210 29.51 -8.31 13.18
C SER A 210 30.71 -7.96 12.31
N SER A 211 30.78 -8.44 11.06
CA SER A 211 31.82 -8.11 10.08
C SER A 211 31.42 -6.96 9.15
N GLY A 212 30.23 -6.37 9.36
CA GLY A 212 29.67 -5.30 8.52
C GLY A 212 29.04 -5.78 7.22
N GLN A 213 28.90 -7.10 7.02
CA GLN A 213 28.25 -7.62 5.81
C GLN A 213 26.73 -7.46 5.90
N PRO A 214 26.06 -7.06 4.79
CA PRO A 214 24.63 -6.88 4.77
C PRO A 214 23.91 -8.23 4.94
N PHE A 215 22.68 -8.20 5.45
CA PHE A 215 21.85 -9.38 5.56
C PHE A 215 21.51 -9.93 4.16
N VAL A 216 21.89 -11.19 3.89
CA VAL A 216 21.54 -11.88 2.64
C VAL A 216 20.12 -12.42 2.76
N GLN A 217 19.25 -12.05 1.81
CA GLN A 217 17.87 -12.49 1.77
C GLN A 217 17.76 -14.00 1.52
N ARG A 218 16.71 -14.62 2.03
CA ARG A 218 16.48 -16.07 1.91
C ARG A 218 15.05 -16.39 1.54
N VAL A 219 14.85 -17.26 0.55
CA VAL A 219 13.54 -17.81 0.24
C VAL A 219 13.28 -18.97 1.19
N THR A 220 12.27 -18.81 2.05
CA THR A 220 11.91 -19.83 3.04
C THR A 220 10.70 -20.67 2.62
N HIS A 221 9.97 -20.22 1.61
CA HIS A 221 8.85 -20.94 1.00
C HIS A 221 8.71 -20.55 -0.47
N TRP A 222 8.50 -21.55 -1.35
CA TRP A 222 8.26 -21.33 -2.77
C TRP A 222 7.30 -22.39 -3.32
N ALA A 223 6.10 -21.97 -3.69
CA ALA A 223 5.04 -22.80 -4.23
C ALA A 223 4.35 -22.11 -5.42
N PRO A 224 5.00 -21.98 -6.60
CA PRO A 224 4.53 -21.15 -7.72
C PRO A 224 3.20 -21.61 -8.34
N SER A 225 2.77 -22.84 -8.05
CA SER A 225 1.46 -23.37 -8.43
C SER A 225 0.32 -22.81 -7.57
N ILE A 226 0.62 -22.33 -6.36
CA ILE A 226 -0.37 -21.71 -5.47
C ILE A 226 -0.61 -20.27 -5.95
N ARG A 227 -1.81 -20.04 -6.46
CA ARG A 227 -2.26 -18.75 -6.95
C ARG A 227 -3.69 -18.51 -6.52
N TYR A 228 -4.07 -17.26 -6.42
CA TYR A 228 -5.39 -16.84 -5.96
C TYR A 228 -6.03 -15.86 -6.93
N SER A 229 -7.34 -15.92 -7.07
CA SER A 229 -8.06 -14.77 -7.63
C SER A 229 -8.11 -13.64 -6.60
N LEU A 230 -8.28 -12.40 -7.07
CA LEU A 230 -8.48 -11.26 -6.18
C LEU A 230 -9.62 -11.52 -5.18
N ASN A 231 -10.73 -12.10 -5.68
CA ASN A 231 -11.90 -12.40 -4.85
C ASN A 231 -11.62 -13.46 -3.77
N GLN A 232 -10.75 -14.45 -4.02
CA GLN A 232 -10.35 -15.41 -2.99
C GLN A 232 -9.55 -14.76 -1.87
N ILE A 233 -8.64 -13.85 -2.22
CA ILE A 233 -7.88 -13.07 -1.22
C ILE A 233 -8.85 -12.17 -0.43
N ALA A 234 -9.72 -11.45 -1.13
CA ALA A 234 -10.71 -10.58 -0.49
C ALA A 234 -11.61 -11.36 0.50
N LEU A 235 -12.08 -12.54 0.09
CA LEU A 235 -12.91 -13.41 0.94
C LEU A 235 -12.13 -13.88 2.19
N ALA A 236 -10.88 -14.31 2.02
CA ALA A 236 -10.05 -14.79 3.12
C ALA A 236 -9.81 -13.72 4.19
N TYR A 237 -9.66 -12.47 3.77
CA TYR A 237 -9.41 -11.34 4.66
C TYR A 237 -10.65 -10.49 4.95
N ASN A 238 -11.84 -10.97 4.56
CA ASN A 238 -13.14 -10.31 4.75
C ASN A 238 -13.15 -8.87 4.20
N VAL A 239 -12.59 -8.67 3.01
CA VAL A 239 -12.55 -7.39 2.30
C VAL A 239 -13.72 -7.31 1.32
N ASP A 240 -14.49 -6.25 1.41
CA ASP A 240 -15.52 -5.91 0.42
C ASP A 240 -14.89 -5.13 -0.73
N LEU A 241 -14.81 -5.74 -1.92
CA LEU A 241 -14.26 -5.15 -3.13
C LEU A 241 -15.25 -4.21 -3.85
N THR A 242 -16.50 -4.16 -3.41
CA THR A 242 -17.52 -3.25 -3.97
C THR A 242 -17.54 -1.92 -3.24
N ALA A 243 -16.92 -1.85 -2.05
CA ALA A 243 -16.75 -0.60 -1.33
C ALA A 243 -15.91 0.34 -2.20
N GLU A 244 -16.47 1.48 -2.56
CA GLU A 244 -15.73 2.50 -3.31
C GLU A 244 -14.37 2.75 -2.66
N ALA A 245 -13.33 2.81 -3.46
CA ALA A 245 -11.95 3.00 -2.97
C ALA A 245 -11.75 4.33 -2.17
N GLY A 246 -12.81 5.12 -2.07
CA GLY A 246 -12.93 6.35 -1.27
C GLY A 246 -13.73 6.23 0.03
N GLY A 247 -14.33 5.08 0.33
CA GLY A 247 -15.39 4.96 1.34
C GLY A 247 -15.01 4.33 2.68
N HIS A 248 -13.81 4.49 3.23
CA HIS A 248 -13.71 4.51 4.69
C HIS A 248 -13.92 5.96 5.14
N GLN A 249 -15.19 6.32 5.26
CA GLN A 249 -15.57 7.30 6.25
C GLN A 249 -15.08 6.74 7.62
N ARG A 250 -13.83 7.05 8.00
CA ARG A 250 -13.67 7.43 9.40
C ARG A 250 -14.82 8.42 9.61
N LYS A 251 -15.75 8.10 10.50
CA LYS A 251 -16.60 9.14 11.10
C LYS A 251 -15.60 10.20 11.52
N ALA A 252 -15.43 11.18 10.63
CA ALA A 252 -14.68 12.36 10.97
C ALA A 252 -15.33 12.87 12.23
N PRO A 253 -14.59 13.13 13.31
CA PRO A 253 -15.13 13.92 14.40
C PRO A 253 -15.72 15.14 13.71
N GLY A 254 -17.02 15.36 13.87
CA GLY A 254 -17.90 16.20 13.07
C GLY A 254 -17.14 17.39 12.45
N ARG A 255 -17.20 17.50 11.13
CA ARG A 255 -16.64 18.61 10.37
C ARG A 255 -17.11 19.90 11.06
N ARG A 256 -16.23 20.53 11.83
CA ARG A 256 -16.38 21.96 12.05
C ARG A 256 -16.09 22.62 10.70
N PRO A 257 -17.02 23.42 10.17
CA PRO A 257 -16.75 24.20 8.98
C PRO A 257 -15.45 24.98 9.17
N LEU A 258 -14.59 25.01 8.15
CA LEU A 258 -13.48 25.96 8.12
C LEU A 258 -14.06 27.36 8.43
N PRO A 259 -13.39 28.17 9.23
CA PRO A 259 -13.82 29.56 9.44
C PRO A 259 -14.00 30.23 8.08
N ALA A 260 -15.12 30.92 7.90
CA ALA A 260 -15.37 31.67 6.67
C ALA A 260 -14.18 32.61 6.40
N GLY A 261 -13.49 32.42 5.25
CA GLY A 261 -12.29 33.16 4.87
C GLY A 261 -11.00 32.31 4.74
N VAL A 262 -11.04 30.99 5.03
CA VAL A 262 -9.88 30.08 4.90
C VAL A 262 -10.24 28.92 3.95
N GLY A 263 -10.85 29.21 2.84
CA GLY A 263 -11.30 28.19 1.88
C GLY A 263 -11.75 28.80 0.57
N GLY A 264 -10.82 29.25 -0.22
CA GLY A 264 -10.97 29.64 -1.60
C GLY A 264 -9.60 29.52 -2.24
N ASP A 265 -9.51 29.51 -3.53
CA ASP A 265 -8.37 29.11 -4.39
C ASP A 265 -6.94 29.45 -3.92
N ASP A 266 -6.75 30.32 -2.88
CA ASP A 266 -5.44 30.68 -2.33
C ASP A 266 -5.44 30.88 -0.80
N GLY A 267 -6.53 30.53 -0.10
CA GLY A 267 -6.73 30.96 1.29
C GLY A 267 -5.68 30.45 2.27
N LEU A 268 -5.31 29.17 2.22
CA LEU A 268 -4.36 28.61 3.19
C LEU A 268 -2.90 28.88 2.80
N THR A 269 -2.58 28.88 1.52
CA THR A 269 -1.24 29.22 1.01
C THR A 269 -0.85 30.64 1.41
N GLY A 270 -1.71 31.64 1.16
CA GLY A 270 -1.47 33.03 1.57
C GLY A 270 -1.35 33.21 3.09
N VAL A 271 -2.08 32.42 3.88
CA VAL A 271 -1.93 32.46 5.34
C VAL A 271 -0.60 31.84 5.77
N LEU A 272 -0.18 30.73 5.17
CA LEU A 272 1.13 30.11 5.45
C LEU A 272 2.28 31.05 5.07
N GLU A 273 2.16 31.81 3.97
CA GLU A 273 3.10 32.88 3.61
C GLU A 273 3.16 33.99 4.68
N GLY A 274 2.00 34.49 5.08
CA GLY A 274 1.89 35.53 6.12
C GLY A 274 2.42 35.08 7.50
N LEU A 275 2.46 33.79 7.75
CA LEU A 275 3.03 33.19 8.96
C LEU A 275 4.53 32.82 8.81
N GLY A 276 5.12 33.04 7.63
CA GLY A 276 6.50 32.66 7.35
C GLY A 276 6.74 31.14 7.30
N LEU A 277 5.70 30.37 7.05
CA LEU A 277 5.76 28.90 6.96
C LEU A 277 5.84 28.39 5.53
N TYR A 278 5.55 29.21 4.53
CA TYR A 278 5.63 28.86 3.12
C TYR A 278 7.07 28.92 2.61
N LEU A 279 7.46 27.96 1.76
CA LEU A 279 8.78 27.93 1.12
C LEU A 279 8.67 28.12 -0.39
N GLU A 280 8.11 27.15 -1.09
CA GLU A 280 8.05 27.14 -2.55
C GLU A 280 7.00 26.14 -3.07
N PRO A 281 6.49 26.31 -4.32
CA PRO A 281 5.66 25.30 -4.96
C PRO A 281 6.50 24.05 -5.31
N ILE A 282 5.87 22.87 -5.25
CA ILE A 282 6.47 21.61 -5.69
C ILE A 282 6.15 21.43 -7.17
N THR A 283 7.05 21.81 -8.06
CA THR A 283 6.85 21.80 -9.52
C THR A 283 6.48 20.43 -10.12
N SER A 284 6.75 19.34 -9.42
CA SER A 284 6.40 17.98 -9.85
C SER A 284 5.03 17.49 -9.37
N LEU A 285 4.32 18.30 -8.58
CA LEU A 285 3.03 17.93 -7.96
C LEU A 285 2.09 19.14 -8.06
N ASP A 286 1.03 19.01 -8.85
CA ASP A 286 0.02 20.06 -8.99
C ASP A 286 -0.64 20.37 -7.64
N GLY A 287 -0.76 21.64 -7.29
CA GLY A 287 -1.28 22.10 -6.00
C GLY A 287 -0.43 21.68 -4.78
N GLY A 288 0.80 21.23 -4.98
CA GLY A 288 1.73 20.87 -3.91
C GLY A 288 2.67 22.02 -3.54
N HIS A 289 2.86 22.27 -2.24
CA HIS A 289 3.71 23.34 -1.71
C HIS A 289 4.63 22.81 -0.62
N ARG A 290 5.90 23.20 -0.66
CA ARG A 290 6.83 22.99 0.46
C ARG A 290 6.56 24.03 1.53
N ILE A 291 6.49 23.56 2.76
CA ILE A 291 6.26 24.43 3.91
C ILE A 291 7.20 24.04 5.06
N ILE A 292 7.44 24.99 5.95
CA ILE A 292 8.06 24.69 7.25
C ILE A 292 7.00 24.02 8.13
N CYS A 293 7.35 22.90 8.76
CA CYS A 293 6.45 22.23 9.67
C CYS A 293 6.09 23.14 10.85
N PRO A 294 4.81 23.38 11.17
CA PRO A 294 4.41 24.13 12.36
C PRO A 294 4.94 23.56 13.68
N TRP A 295 5.31 22.28 13.65
CA TRP A 295 5.86 21.54 14.80
C TRP A 295 7.33 21.20 14.60
N VAL A 296 8.09 22.04 13.90
CA VAL A 296 9.52 21.84 13.64
C VAL A 296 10.32 21.65 14.91
N HIS A 297 9.93 22.28 16.01
CA HIS A 297 10.53 22.14 17.34
C HIS A 297 10.37 20.74 17.95
N GLU A 298 9.52 19.89 17.41
CA GLU A 298 9.36 18.47 17.78
C GLU A 298 10.26 17.56 16.93
N HIS A 299 10.90 18.10 15.87
CA HIS A 299 11.78 17.30 15.03
C HIS A 299 13.15 17.08 15.70
N THR A 300 13.76 15.96 15.42
CA THR A 300 15.17 15.75 15.71
C THR A 300 15.97 16.78 14.91
N ASP A 301 16.84 17.53 15.54
CA ASP A 301 17.65 18.60 14.93
C ASP A 301 16.87 19.83 14.41
N GLU A 302 15.58 19.97 14.73
CA GLU A 302 14.71 21.08 14.29
C GLU A 302 14.74 21.32 12.77
N GLU A 303 14.97 20.27 11.98
CA GLU A 303 15.11 20.34 10.52
C GLU A 303 13.79 20.78 9.87
N PRO A 304 13.74 21.92 9.14
CA PRO A 304 12.52 22.48 8.56
C PRO A 304 12.08 21.79 7.26
N SER A 305 12.94 20.98 6.64
CA SER A 305 12.67 20.31 5.37
C SER A 305 11.69 19.14 5.49
N GLY A 306 11.25 18.61 4.34
CA GLY A 306 10.46 17.37 4.30
C GLY A 306 9.00 17.53 4.70
N THR A 307 8.44 18.74 4.66
CA THR A 307 7.02 18.99 4.93
C THR A 307 6.32 19.61 3.71
N ALA A 308 5.15 19.09 3.38
CA ALA A 308 4.34 19.55 2.27
C ALA A 308 2.88 19.83 2.67
N TYR A 309 2.31 20.85 2.08
CA TYR A 309 0.90 21.14 2.00
C TYR A 309 0.40 20.88 0.58
N PHE A 310 -0.80 20.36 0.43
CA PHE A 310 -1.47 20.14 -0.85
C PHE A 310 -2.81 20.87 -0.85
N GLU A 311 -3.05 21.65 -1.90
CA GLU A 311 -4.30 22.36 -2.09
C GLU A 311 -5.49 21.39 -2.20
N PRO A 312 -6.71 21.84 -1.84
CA PRO A 312 -7.92 21.08 -2.10
C PRO A 312 -8.08 20.82 -3.60
N SER A 313 -8.17 19.53 -3.96
CA SER A 313 -8.34 19.07 -5.34
C SER A 313 -9.26 17.85 -5.38
N GLU A 314 -9.69 17.46 -6.55
CA GLU A 314 -10.47 16.23 -6.74
C GLU A 314 -9.72 15.00 -6.22
N GLU A 315 -8.39 14.95 -6.40
CA GLU A 315 -7.55 13.85 -5.94
C GLU A 315 -7.54 13.66 -4.42
N ASN A 316 -7.69 14.73 -3.66
CA ASN A 316 -7.77 14.70 -2.20
C ASN A 316 -9.19 14.95 -1.66
N SER A 317 -10.20 14.75 -2.50
CA SER A 317 -11.62 14.93 -2.18
C SER A 317 -11.93 16.34 -1.61
N TRP A 318 -11.28 17.36 -2.16
CA TRP A 318 -11.43 18.77 -1.80
C TRP A 318 -11.16 19.06 -0.32
N SER A 319 -10.41 18.18 0.35
CA SER A 319 -10.04 18.36 1.76
C SER A 319 -8.68 19.01 1.96
N GLY A 320 -7.87 19.11 0.90
CA GLY A 320 -6.46 19.43 1.01
C GLY A 320 -5.64 18.30 1.64
N GLY A 321 -4.34 18.48 1.72
CA GLY A 321 -3.41 17.51 2.29
C GLY A 321 -2.31 18.17 3.11
N TYR A 322 -1.82 17.46 4.11
CA TYR A 322 -0.63 17.82 4.87
C TYR A 322 0.20 16.58 5.10
N ARG A 323 1.50 16.68 4.89
CA ARG A 323 2.43 15.59 5.16
C ARG A 323 3.76 16.11 5.63
N CYS A 324 4.18 15.66 6.80
CA CYS A 324 5.54 15.81 7.30
C CYS A 324 6.24 14.45 7.26
N MET A 325 7.47 14.42 6.77
CA MET A 325 8.26 13.19 6.64
C MET A 325 8.98 12.80 7.94
N HIS A 326 8.98 13.68 8.94
CA HIS A 326 9.62 13.44 10.22
C HIS A 326 8.77 12.52 11.11
N GLY A 327 9.41 11.58 11.80
CA GLY A 327 8.75 10.53 12.58
C GLY A 327 7.77 11.06 13.62
N HIS A 328 8.12 12.14 14.32
CA HIS A 328 7.26 12.77 15.32
C HIS A 328 5.96 13.37 14.78
N CYS A 329 5.93 13.73 13.49
CA CYS A 329 4.79 14.38 12.85
C CYS A 329 3.96 13.46 11.93
N GLN A 330 4.26 12.17 11.84
CA GLN A 330 3.57 11.24 10.94
C GLN A 330 2.07 11.10 11.20
N HIS A 331 1.64 11.33 12.45
CA HIS A 331 0.23 11.29 12.84
C HIS A 331 -0.54 12.57 12.51
N ARG A 332 0.15 13.66 12.15
CA ARG A 332 -0.46 14.95 11.88
C ARG A 332 -1.10 15.00 10.50
N THR A 333 -2.22 15.68 10.42
CA THR A 333 -3.11 15.74 9.26
C THR A 333 -3.36 17.17 8.82
N ILE A 334 -4.07 17.34 7.70
CA ILE A 334 -4.53 18.67 7.25
C ILE A 334 -5.44 19.34 8.30
N ALA A 335 -6.20 18.56 9.07
CA ALA A 335 -7.03 19.11 10.14
C ALA A 335 -6.17 19.73 11.25
N ASP A 336 -5.02 19.12 11.59
CA ASP A 336 -4.09 19.66 12.58
C ASP A 336 -3.45 20.95 12.08
N LEU A 337 -3.02 21.00 10.81
CA LEU A 337 -2.48 22.21 10.18
C LEU A 337 -3.52 23.35 10.22
N THR A 338 -4.74 23.08 9.82
CA THR A 338 -5.83 24.06 9.80
C THR A 338 -6.15 24.56 11.22
N HIS A 339 -6.15 23.66 12.20
CA HIS A 339 -6.35 24.04 13.61
C HIS A 339 -5.23 24.93 14.13
N PHE A 340 -3.97 24.61 13.81
CA PHE A 340 -2.81 25.42 14.17
C PHE A 340 -2.95 26.84 13.59
N VAL A 341 -3.18 26.94 12.30
CA VAL A 341 -3.34 28.24 11.59
C VAL A 341 -4.48 29.07 12.22
N THR A 342 -5.63 28.44 12.46
CA THR A 342 -6.78 29.10 13.08
C THR A 342 -6.44 29.70 14.45
N ARG A 343 -5.74 28.92 15.29
CA ARG A 343 -5.31 29.38 16.62
C ARG A 343 -4.33 30.55 16.56
N VAL A 344 -3.39 30.54 15.62
CA VAL A 344 -2.42 31.64 15.44
C VAL A 344 -3.11 32.91 14.98
N LEU A 345 -4.05 32.80 14.03
CA LEU A 345 -4.82 33.94 13.53
C LEU A 345 -5.73 34.55 14.64
N GLN A 346 -6.31 33.71 15.50
CA GLN A 346 -7.09 34.20 16.66
C GLN A 346 -6.23 34.97 17.64
N LYS A 347 -5.07 34.43 18.02
CA LYS A 347 -4.14 35.11 18.93
C LYS A 347 -3.61 36.45 18.38
N ASN A 348 -3.47 36.56 17.05
CA ASN A 348 -3.02 37.79 16.39
C ASN A 348 -4.13 38.86 16.31
N LYS A 349 -5.40 38.48 16.46
CA LYS A 349 -6.52 39.44 16.51
C LYS A 349 -6.78 39.99 17.92
N GLU A 350 -6.25 39.33 18.94
CA GLU A 350 -6.39 39.76 20.35
C GLU A 350 -5.24 40.63 20.83
N LYS A 351 -4.22 40.84 19.98
CA LYS A 351 -3.13 41.81 20.19
C LYS A 351 -3.34 43.08 19.40
#